data_99e33172930f1b714cca7703de287d48
#
_entry.id   99e33172930f1b714cca7703de287d48
#
_cell.length_a   1.000
_cell.length_b   1.000
_cell.length_c   1.000
_cell.angle_alpha   90.00
_cell.angle_beta   90.00
_cell.angle_gamma   90.00
#
_symmetry.space_group_name_H-M   'P 1'
#
loop_
_entity.id
_entity.type
_entity.pdbx_description
1 polymer ?
#
loop_
_entity_poly.entity_id
_entity_poly.type
_entity_poly.pdbx_seq_one_letter_code
_entity_poly.pdbx_strand_id
1 'polypeptide(L)'
;MQTEQPIYLDYQASTPLDPAVLREMLPFFRESFANPHSADHAAGWNADAAVQASRAKISELAGCDPDEIIFTSGATEANNLAILGLRKQLSARKRKKIITTRIEHKSILSACRALAEEFGAEILICEVDRNGLIDTSRLRELLSDQVLLIAVGGVNSEIGTVQRIEEICGLAAQFGVHVHVDGAQMPLAIDVAVIARQAEMMSLSGHKMYGPKGIGCLYVKREVQRDLTPIIFGGGQENGLRSGTLAVPLCVGMGAAAELAGKPAERYALRATTGKLWDALRAVDDRLVLNGPSLPDRHPGNLNIGFPGVEAEDLLASLQPHLAASIGSACTSGMPEPSHVLRGIGLSEEEARSSIRFSVGRFTTDEEICRAAELVGAALMRLQSAGMRETA
;
A
#
# COMPACT_ATOMS: atom_id res chain seq x y z
N MET A 1 -24.30 -16.17 21.53
CA MET A 1 -24.74 -15.59 20.24
C MET A 1 -23.54 -15.64 19.34
N GLN A 2 -23.55 -16.44 18.28
CA GLN A 2 -22.59 -16.26 17.19
C GLN A 2 -22.95 -14.92 16.53
N THR A 3 -22.16 -13.89 16.73
CA THR A 3 -22.29 -12.66 15.96
C THR A 3 -21.94 -13.02 14.52
N GLU A 4 -22.88 -12.85 13.58
CA GLU A 4 -22.56 -12.92 12.15
C GLU A 4 -21.33 -12.05 11.90
N GLN A 5 -20.36 -12.57 11.15
CA GLN A 5 -19.19 -11.78 10.81
C GLN A 5 -19.63 -10.58 9.96
N PRO A 6 -19.09 -9.38 10.19
CA PRO A 6 -19.43 -8.21 9.37
C PRO A 6 -19.04 -8.45 7.91
N ILE A 7 -19.82 -7.90 7.00
CA ILE A 7 -19.42 -7.78 5.60
C ILE A 7 -18.13 -6.97 5.55
N TYR A 8 -17.06 -7.55 5.02
CA TYR A 8 -15.75 -6.93 5.03
C TYR A 8 -15.45 -6.25 3.69
N LEU A 9 -15.58 -4.93 3.65
CA LEU A 9 -15.28 -4.09 2.49
C LEU A 9 -14.10 -3.13 2.76
N ASP A 10 -13.05 -3.63 3.45
CA ASP A 10 -11.85 -2.87 3.77
C ASP A 10 -10.55 -3.62 3.39
N TYR A 11 -10.56 -4.33 2.26
CA TYR A 11 -9.43 -5.13 1.77
C TYR A 11 -8.15 -4.33 1.52
N GLN A 12 -8.24 -3.02 1.26
CA GLN A 12 -7.04 -2.17 1.12
C GLN A 12 -6.41 -1.80 2.46
N ALA A 13 -7.13 -1.91 3.58
CA ALA A 13 -6.49 -1.82 4.90
C ALA A 13 -5.74 -3.11 5.24
N SER A 14 -6.33 -4.27 5.00
CA SER A 14 -5.68 -5.58 5.15
C SER A 14 -6.51 -6.65 4.47
N THR A 15 -5.87 -7.60 3.79
CA THR A 15 -6.55 -8.79 3.28
C THR A 15 -6.57 -9.90 4.33
N PRO A 16 -7.55 -10.81 4.32
CA PRO A 16 -7.47 -12.05 5.08
C PRO A 16 -6.29 -12.89 4.56
N LEU A 17 -5.73 -13.73 5.43
CA LEU A 17 -4.72 -14.70 5.02
C LEU A 17 -5.36 -15.79 4.16
N ASP A 18 -4.82 -16.00 2.94
CA ASP A 18 -5.33 -17.05 2.05
C ASP A 18 -5.12 -18.43 2.69
N PRO A 19 -6.15 -19.32 2.68
CA PRO A 19 -6.00 -20.67 3.23
C PRO A 19 -4.87 -21.51 2.61
N ALA A 20 -4.55 -21.28 1.33
CA ALA A 20 -3.42 -21.94 0.69
C ALA A 20 -2.09 -21.44 1.25
N VAL A 21 -1.97 -20.13 1.46
CA VAL A 21 -0.79 -19.52 2.10
C VAL A 21 -0.61 -20.03 3.53
N LEU A 22 -1.69 -20.10 4.31
CA LEU A 22 -1.62 -20.65 5.67
C LEU A 22 -1.10 -22.10 5.69
N ARG A 23 -1.56 -22.95 4.76
CA ARG A 23 -1.08 -24.34 4.67
C ARG A 23 0.43 -24.44 4.43
N GLU A 24 0.99 -23.56 3.56
CA GLU A 24 2.43 -23.52 3.31
C GLU A 24 3.23 -23.06 4.55
N MET A 25 2.67 -22.19 5.36
CA MET A 25 3.32 -21.65 6.56
C MET A 25 3.38 -22.65 7.72
N LEU A 26 2.32 -23.47 7.90
CA LEU A 26 2.15 -24.31 9.11
C LEU A 26 3.32 -25.21 9.46
N PRO A 27 3.99 -25.92 8.52
CA PRO A 27 5.13 -26.77 8.84
C PRO A 27 6.30 -26.02 9.50
N PHE A 28 6.48 -24.74 9.16
CA PHE A 28 7.60 -23.92 9.66
C PHE A 28 7.38 -23.36 11.07
N PHE A 29 6.17 -23.48 11.62
CA PHE A 29 5.91 -23.18 13.03
C PHE A 29 6.17 -24.38 13.96
N ARG A 30 6.14 -25.64 13.46
CA ARG A 30 6.09 -26.83 14.29
C ARG A 30 7.21 -27.83 13.99
N GLU A 31 7.53 -28.04 12.72
CA GLU A 31 8.39 -29.14 12.26
C GLU A 31 9.75 -28.60 11.77
N SER A 32 9.73 -27.56 10.93
CA SER A 32 10.92 -26.97 10.30
C SER A 32 11.24 -25.58 10.87
N PHE A 33 11.27 -25.46 12.20
CA PHE A 33 11.35 -24.21 12.95
C PHE A 33 12.79 -23.67 13.14
N ALA A 34 13.79 -24.30 12.52
CA ALA A 34 15.20 -23.95 12.75
C ALA A 34 15.55 -22.53 12.26
N ASN A 35 16.64 -21.99 12.83
CA ASN A 35 17.20 -20.72 12.37
C ASN A 35 17.84 -20.89 10.99
N PRO A 36 17.44 -20.13 9.95
CA PRO A 36 17.97 -20.24 8.60
C PRO A 36 19.47 -19.88 8.49
N HIS A 37 20.03 -19.20 9.49
CA HIS A 37 21.46 -18.86 9.51
C HIS A 37 22.34 -19.92 10.23
N SER A 38 21.76 -21.03 10.71
CA SER A 38 22.51 -22.13 11.31
C SER A 38 23.12 -22.99 10.21
N ALA A 39 24.41 -22.74 9.91
CA ALA A 39 25.11 -23.41 8.83
C ALA A 39 25.61 -24.82 9.21
N ASP A 40 25.56 -25.20 10.50
CA ASP A 40 26.22 -26.38 11.04
C ASP A 40 25.37 -27.65 11.02
N HIS A 41 24.07 -27.55 10.63
CA HIS A 41 23.17 -28.72 10.65
C HIS A 41 22.03 -28.60 9.61
N ALA A 42 21.54 -29.78 9.19
CA ALA A 42 20.52 -29.89 8.14
C ALA A 42 19.22 -29.13 8.42
N ALA A 43 18.79 -28.98 9.69
CA ALA A 43 17.59 -28.24 10.01
C ALA A 43 17.71 -26.73 9.64
N GLY A 44 18.90 -26.15 9.85
CA GLY A 44 19.20 -24.80 9.42
C GLY A 44 19.22 -24.65 7.89
N TRP A 45 19.84 -25.60 7.20
CA TRP A 45 19.88 -25.61 5.73
C TRP A 45 18.49 -25.72 5.12
N ASN A 46 17.61 -26.55 5.70
CA ASN A 46 16.21 -26.66 5.24
C ASN A 46 15.44 -25.35 5.43
N ALA A 47 15.67 -24.68 6.56
CA ALA A 47 15.06 -23.39 6.85
C ALA A 47 15.55 -22.30 5.87
N ASP A 48 16.87 -22.25 5.59
CA ASP A 48 17.45 -21.36 4.61
C ASP A 48 16.90 -21.64 3.20
N ALA A 49 16.88 -22.90 2.78
CA ALA A 49 16.32 -23.30 1.49
C ALA A 49 14.86 -22.81 1.31
N ALA A 50 14.04 -22.89 2.37
CA ALA A 50 12.67 -22.37 2.34
C ALA A 50 12.62 -20.84 2.20
N VAL A 51 13.52 -20.12 2.87
CA VAL A 51 13.65 -18.66 2.72
C VAL A 51 14.08 -18.30 1.31
N GLN A 52 15.09 -18.98 0.75
CA GLN A 52 15.56 -18.72 -0.62
C GLN A 52 14.50 -19.05 -1.67
N ALA A 53 13.75 -20.14 -1.51
CA ALA A 53 12.62 -20.48 -2.38
C ALA A 53 11.52 -19.39 -2.33
N SER A 54 11.25 -18.85 -1.14
CA SER A 54 10.28 -17.77 -0.96
C SER A 54 10.76 -16.46 -1.60
N ARG A 55 12.04 -16.16 -1.47
CA ARG A 55 12.70 -15.01 -2.09
C ARG A 55 12.61 -15.10 -3.62
N ALA A 56 12.82 -16.29 -4.19
CA ALA A 56 12.68 -16.54 -5.62
C ALA A 56 11.25 -16.27 -6.12
N LYS A 57 10.21 -16.73 -5.40
CA LYS A 57 8.81 -16.46 -5.74
C LYS A 57 8.47 -14.96 -5.72
N ILE A 58 9.02 -14.22 -4.75
CA ILE A 58 8.83 -12.76 -4.67
C ILE A 58 9.57 -12.06 -5.80
N SER A 59 10.79 -12.48 -6.12
CA SER A 59 11.56 -11.92 -7.23
C SER A 59 10.91 -12.19 -8.59
N GLU A 60 10.25 -13.33 -8.77
CA GLU A 60 9.46 -13.63 -9.96
C GLU A 60 8.27 -12.66 -10.10
N LEU A 61 7.51 -12.41 -9.02
CA LEU A 61 6.45 -11.41 -9.00
C LEU A 61 6.99 -10.02 -9.34
N ALA A 62 8.13 -9.63 -8.76
CA ALA A 62 8.75 -8.33 -8.94
C ALA A 62 9.49 -8.20 -10.29
N GLY A 63 9.84 -9.31 -10.97
CA GLY A 63 10.60 -9.30 -12.21
C GLY A 63 12.07 -8.87 -12.02
N CYS A 64 12.69 -9.30 -10.93
CA CYS A 64 14.06 -8.96 -10.53
C CYS A 64 14.85 -10.21 -10.11
N ASP A 65 16.12 -10.06 -9.74
CA ASP A 65 16.94 -11.16 -9.20
C ASP A 65 16.62 -11.40 -7.71
N PRO A 66 16.71 -12.65 -7.20
CA PRO A 66 16.45 -12.94 -5.79
C PRO A 66 17.31 -12.17 -4.80
N ASP A 67 18.58 -11.87 -5.11
CA ASP A 67 19.49 -11.11 -4.25
C ASP A 67 19.17 -9.59 -4.19
N GLU A 68 18.20 -9.14 -4.97
CA GLU A 68 17.64 -7.77 -4.94
C GLU A 68 16.43 -7.64 -3.98
N ILE A 69 15.97 -8.75 -3.40
CA ILE A 69 14.88 -8.77 -2.42
C ILE A 69 15.44 -8.79 -1.00
N ILE A 70 15.09 -7.82 -0.18
CA ILE A 70 15.45 -7.71 1.24
C ILE A 70 14.18 -7.87 2.08
N PHE A 71 14.09 -8.91 2.90
CA PHE A 71 12.94 -9.11 3.78
C PHE A 71 12.90 -8.06 4.89
N THR A 72 11.70 -7.56 5.16
CA THR A 72 11.38 -6.57 6.20
C THR A 72 10.14 -6.99 6.97
N SER A 73 9.76 -6.25 8.03
CA SER A 73 8.51 -6.52 8.77
C SER A 73 7.24 -6.02 8.06
N GLY A 74 7.37 -5.35 6.93
CA GLY A 74 6.27 -4.78 6.14
C GLY A 74 6.72 -3.60 5.30
N ALA A 75 5.81 -3.04 4.49
CA ALA A 75 6.12 -1.90 3.63
C ALA A 75 6.58 -0.66 4.42
N THR A 76 6.10 -0.45 5.64
CA THR A 76 6.56 0.68 6.47
C THR A 76 8.07 0.58 6.76
N GLU A 77 8.58 -0.58 7.17
CA GLU A 77 10.02 -0.77 7.37
C GLU A 77 10.79 -0.66 6.04
N ALA A 78 10.24 -1.23 4.97
CA ALA A 78 10.84 -1.17 3.64
C ALA A 78 10.98 0.28 3.12
N ASN A 79 9.92 1.10 3.28
CA ASN A 79 9.93 2.53 2.93
C ASN A 79 10.96 3.30 3.77
N ASN A 80 11.05 3.03 5.07
CA ASN A 80 12.05 3.66 5.93
C ASN A 80 13.47 3.24 5.53
N LEU A 81 13.71 1.98 5.20
CA LEU A 81 15.01 1.50 4.75
C LEU A 81 15.41 2.16 3.42
N ALA A 82 14.49 2.27 2.47
CA ALA A 82 14.74 2.92 1.19
C ALA A 82 15.10 4.41 1.36
N ILE A 83 14.34 5.14 2.19
CA ILE A 83 14.48 6.60 2.34
C ILE A 83 15.62 6.94 3.30
N LEU A 84 15.54 6.46 4.56
CA LEU A 84 16.56 6.74 5.58
C LEU A 84 17.89 6.04 5.30
N GLY A 85 17.87 4.94 4.56
CA GLY A 85 19.06 4.24 4.10
C GLY A 85 19.99 5.13 3.26
N LEU A 86 19.44 6.06 2.52
CA LEU A 86 20.21 7.00 1.68
C LEU A 86 20.84 8.19 2.45
N ARG A 87 20.67 8.27 3.79
CA ARG A 87 21.14 9.40 4.61
C ARG A 87 22.63 9.77 4.41
N LYS A 88 23.50 8.78 4.16
CA LYS A 88 24.92 9.05 3.89
C LYS A 88 25.15 9.68 2.51
N GLN A 89 24.27 9.43 1.56
CA GLN A 89 24.38 9.95 0.20
C GLN A 89 24.08 11.46 0.12
N LEU A 90 23.29 12.00 1.06
CA LEU A 90 23.02 13.44 1.16
C LEU A 90 24.32 14.25 1.26
N SER A 91 25.30 13.76 2.04
CA SER A 91 26.58 14.42 2.21
C SER A 91 27.57 14.04 1.11
N ALA A 92 27.65 12.76 0.76
CA ALA A 92 28.64 12.24 -0.19
C ALA A 92 28.44 12.76 -1.62
N ARG A 93 27.19 12.86 -2.08
CA ARG A 93 26.85 13.27 -3.45
C ARG A 93 26.52 14.75 -3.60
N LYS A 94 26.50 15.53 -2.52
CA LYS A 94 26.02 16.93 -2.47
C LYS A 94 24.56 17.09 -2.98
N ARG A 95 23.78 15.99 -2.99
CA ARG A 95 22.38 15.96 -3.38
C ARG A 95 21.53 16.00 -2.13
N LYS A 96 20.80 17.08 -1.90
CA LYS A 96 20.07 17.31 -0.64
C LYS A 96 18.57 17.38 -0.79
N LYS A 97 18.04 17.19 -2.02
CA LYS A 97 16.62 17.34 -2.29
C LYS A 97 15.96 15.99 -2.48
N ILE A 98 14.74 15.88 -1.95
CA ILE A 98 13.86 14.71 -2.10
C ILE A 98 12.53 15.21 -2.66
N ILE A 99 12.04 14.56 -3.72
CA ILE A 99 10.74 14.86 -4.28
C ILE A 99 9.74 13.80 -3.77
N THR A 100 8.60 14.25 -3.30
CA THR A 100 7.45 13.41 -2.93
C THR A 100 6.15 14.15 -3.22
N THR A 101 4.98 13.55 -2.93
CA THR A 101 3.68 14.21 -3.07
C THR A 101 2.99 14.40 -1.72
N ARG A 102 1.88 15.16 -1.70
CA ARG A 102 1.09 15.32 -0.47
C ARG A 102 0.21 14.11 -0.15
N ILE A 103 -0.05 13.24 -1.14
CA ILE A 103 -1.00 12.12 -1.04
C ILE A 103 -0.33 10.79 -0.70
N GLU A 104 0.94 10.80 -0.33
CA GLU A 104 1.68 9.57 -0.01
C GLU A 104 1.25 8.97 1.32
N HIS A 105 1.49 7.67 1.46
CA HIS A 105 1.31 6.99 2.74
C HIS A 105 2.18 7.63 3.83
N LYS A 106 1.69 7.67 5.08
CA LYS A 106 2.39 8.28 6.22
C LYS A 106 3.81 7.74 6.41
N SER A 107 4.09 6.48 6.06
CA SER A 107 5.45 5.92 6.16
C SER A 107 6.45 6.59 5.20
N ILE A 108 6.02 7.05 4.03
CA ILE A 108 6.83 7.86 3.11
C ILE A 108 7.01 9.28 3.67
N LEU A 109 5.92 9.96 3.97
CA LEU A 109 5.95 11.35 4.44
C LEU A 109 6.77 11.51 5.72
N SER A 110 6.60 10.58 6.68
CA SER A 110 7.33 10.63 7.95
C SER A 110 8.81 10.29 7.78
N ALA A 111 9.16 9.32 6.92
CA ALA A 111 10.56 9.00 6.63
C ALA A 111 11.27 10.16 5.90
N CYS A 112 10.60 10.83 4.94
CA CYS A 112 11.12 12.03 4.30
C CYS A 112 11.33 13.16 5.31
N ARG A 113 10.36 13.37 6.21
CA ARG A 113 10.47 14.38 7.29
C ARG A 113 11.65 14.09 8.21
N ALA A 114 11.79 12.84 8.68
CA ALA A 114 12.93 12.44 9.52
C ALA A 114 14.27 12.69 8.80
N LEU A 115 14.34 12.38 7.50
CA LEU A 115 15.54 12.64 6.71
C LEU A 115 15.85 14.15 6.59
N ALA A 116 14.82 15.00 6.53
CA ALA A 116 14.97 16.46 6.53
C ALA A 116 15.42 16.99 7.89
N GLU A 117 14.75 16.58 8.97
CA GLU A 117 15.00 17.09 10.33
C GLU A 117 16.35 16.62 10.89
N GLU A 118 16.74 15.35 10.66
CA GLU A 118 17.95 14.78 11.25
C GLU A 118 19.19 14.92 10.36
N PHE A 119 19.01 14.95 9.02
CA PHE A 119 20.12 14.91 8.08
C PHE A 119 20.15 16.10 7.09
N GLY A 120 19.22 17.05 7.24
CA GLY A 120 19.23 18.30 6.49
C GLY A 120 18.81 18.14 5.01
N ALA A 121 17.95 17.16 4.70
CA ALA A 121 17.35 17.07 3.39
C ALA A 121 16.30 18.18 3.17
N GLU A 122 16.16 18.66 1.93
CA GLU A 122 15.07 19.55 1.51
C GLU A 122 13.97 18.73 0.85
N ILE A 123 12.73 18.83 1.34
CA ILE A 123 11.59 18.14 0.75
C ILE A 123 10.91 19.06 -0.27
N LEU A 124 10.84 18.60 -1.52
CA LEU A 124 10.09 19.22 -2.59
C LEU A 124 8.77 18.44 -2.81
N ILE A 125 7.66 19.15 -2.72
CA ILE A 125 6.34 18.57 -2.98
C ILE A 125 5.99 18.75 -4.45
N CYS A 126 5.81 17.63 -5.14
CA CYS A 126 5.26 17.62 -6.49
C CYS A 126 3.72 17.60 -6.40
N GLU A 127 3.08 18.47 -7.16
CA GLU A 127 1.62 18.57 -7.21
C GLU A 127 1.01 17.37 -7.94
N VAL A 128 -0.23 17.08 -7.61
CA VAL A 128 -1.06 16.06 -8.25
C VAL A 128 -2.37 16.68 -8.76
N ASP A 129 -2.97 16.07 -9.77
CA ASP A 129 -4.27 16.46 -10.27
C ASP A 129 -5.42 15.93 -9.39
N ARG A 130 -6.68 16.20 -9.78
CA ARG A 130 -7.88 15.72 -9.07
C ARG A 130 -8.04 14.20 -9.08
N ASN A 131 -7.36 13.51 -9.99
CA ASN A 131 -7.30 12.05 -10.01
C ASN A 131 -6.15 11.50 -9.16
N GLY A 132 -5.35 12.37 -8.54
CA GLY A 132 -4.16 12.01 -7.77
C GLY A 132 -2.96 11.63 -8.63
N LEU A 133 -2.97 11.91 -9.94
CA LEU A 133 -1.83 11.70 -10.83
C LEU A 133 -0.80 12.82 -10.65
N ILE A 134 0.47 12.44 -10.58
CA ILE A 134 1.59 13.37 -10.51
C ILE A 134 1.63 14.22 -11.78
N ASP A 135 1.73 15.53 -11.62
CA ASP A 135 1.99 16.46 -12.71
C ASP A 135 3.45 16.31 -13.18
N THR A 136 3.64 15.62 -14.29
CA THR A 136 4.97 15.34 -14.85
C THR A 136 5.66 16.59 -15.40
N SER A 137 4.92 17.61 -15.77
CA SER A 137 5.48 18.94 -16.14
C SER A 137 6.09 19.59 -14.92
N ARG A 138 5.36 19.59 -13.80
CA ARG A 138 5.85 20.10 -12.53
C ARG A 138 7.02 19.27 -11.98
N LEU A 139 6.95 17.94 -12.11
CA LEU A 139 8.05 17.07 -11.75
C LEU A 139 9.33 17.43 -12.51
N ARG A 140 9.24 17.70 -13.81
CA ARG A 140 10.39 18.10 -14.64
C ARG A 140 11.04 19.42 -14.16
N GLU A 141 10.23 20.39 -13.71
CA GLU A 141 10.75 21.66 -13.17
C GLU A 141 11.47 21.48 -11.83
N LEU A 142 11.06 20.51 -11.01
CA LEU A 142 11.68 20.21 -9.71
C LEU A 142 12.98 19.41 -9.83
N LEU A 143 13.15 18.67 -10.93
CA LEU A 143 14.31 17.83 -11.16
C LEU A 143 15.58 18.68 -11.41
N SER A 144 16.66 18.28 -10.77
CA SER A 144 17.99 18.87 -10.92
C SER A 144 19.06 17.89 -10.43
N ASP A 145 20.33 18.25 -10.60
CA ASP A 145 21.49 17.51 -10.07
C ASP A 145 21.57 17.50 -8.53
N GLN A 146 20.76 18.33 -7.85
CA GLN A 146 20.65 18.36 -6.40
C GLN A 146 19.61 17.37 -5.84
N VAL A 147 18.77 16.77 -6.68
CA VAL A 147 17.77 15.78 -6.24
C VAL A 147 18.44 14.43 -6.05
N LEU A 148 18.26 13.84 -4.89
CA LEU A 148 18.76 12.50 -4.54
C LEU A 148 17.72 11.41 -4.84
N LEU A 149 16.47 11.68 -4.49
CA LEU A 149 15.41 10.68 -4.46
C LEU A 149 14.06 11.26 -4.88
N ILE A 150 13.31 10.50 -5.65
CA ILE A 150 11.86 10.61 -5.77
C ILE A 150 11.25 9.47 -4.96
N ALA A 151 10.37 9.76 -3.98
CA ALA A 151 9.68 8.76 -3.16
C ALA A 151 8.17 8.91 -3.33
N VAL A 152 7.53 7.96 -4.00
CA VAL A 152 6.10 8.02 -4.39
C VAL A 152 5.42 6.67 -4.30
N GLY A 153 4.12 6.66 -4.09
CA GLY A 153 3.30 5.45 -4.15
C GLY A 153 3.03 5.02 -5.59
N GLY A 154 3.13 3.74 -5.88
CA GLY A 154 2.73 3.21 -7.20
C GLY A 154 1.22 3.16 -7.37
N VAL A 155 0.50 2.85 -6.28
CA VAL A 155 -0.97 2.85 -6.22
C VAL A 155 -1.43 3.46 -4.90
N ASN A 156 -2.25 4.50 -4.97
CA ASN A 156 -2.77 5.15 -3.77
C ASN A 156 -3.83 4.26 -3.09
N SER A 157 -3.68 4.03 -1.79
CA SER A 157 -4.54 3.13 -1.01
C SER A 157 -5.92 3.71 -0.68
N GLU A 158 -6.15 5.00 -0.88
CA GLU A 158 -7.40 5.67 -0.51
C GLU A 158 -8.30 5.90 -1.73
N ILE A 159 -7.77 6.48 -2.78
CA ILE A 159 -8.51 6.84 -4.00
C ILE A 159 -8.23 5.90 -5.18
N GLY A 160 -7.34 4.94 -5.00
CA GLY A 160 -7.04 3.91 -6.01
C GLY A 160 -6.20 4.37 -7.20
N THR A 161 -5.71 5.58 -7.23
CA THR A 161 -4.90 6.12 -8.34
C THR A 161 -3.70 5.22 -8.64
N VAL A 162 -3.53 4.84 -9.88
CA VAL A 162 -2.35 4.13 -10.40
C VAL A 162 -1.43 5.15 -11.04
N GLN A 163 -0.23 5.33 -10.49
CA GLN A 163 0.74 6.32 -10.97
C GLN A 163 1.44 5.87 -12.27
N ARG A 164 1.84 6.85 -13.06
CA ARG A 164 2.61 6.65 -14.30
C ARG A 164 4.10 6.47 -13.99
N ILE A 165 4.45 5.40 -13.30
CA ILE A 165 5.81 5.19 -12.78
C ILE A 165 6.87 5.17 -13.88
N GLU A 166 6.54 4.61 -15.06
CA GLU A 166 7.45 4.60 -16.23
C GLU A 166 7.86 6.02 -16.64
N GLU A 167 6.91 6.94 -16.70
CA GLU A 167 7.16 8.33 -17.07
C GLU A 167 8.01 9.04 -15.99
N ILE A 168 7.69 8.79 -14.72
CA ILE A 168 8.44 9.34 -13.56
C ILE A 168 9.90 8.85 -13.59
N CYS A 169 10.11 7.54 -13.77
CA CYS A 169 11.45 6.95 -13.85
C CYS A 169 12.23 7.46 -15.07
N GLY A 170 11.56 7.60 -16.22
CA GLY A 170 12.18 8.16 -17.44
C GLY A 170 12.66 9.60 -17.27
N LEU A 171 11.92 10.42 -16.51
CA LEU A 171 12.34 11.77 -16.15
C LEU A 171 13.50 11.76 -15.15
N ALA A 172 13.42 10.95 -14.09
CA ALA A 172 14.42 10.82 -13.05
C ALA A 172 15.78 10.37 -13.61
N ALA A 173 15.78 9.43 -14.55
CA ALA A 173 16.98 8.88 -15.18
C ALA A 173 17.81 9.94 -15.90
N GLN A 174 17.19 10.98 -16.48
CA GLN A 174 17.89 12.08 -17.16
C GLN A 174 18.81 12.89 -16.20
N PHE A 175 18.53 12.82 -14.90
CA PHE A 175 19.28 13.51 -13.85
C PHE A 175 20.03 12.56 -12.92
N GLY A 176 19.94 11.24 -13.16
CA GLY A 176 20.53 10.21 -12.29
C GLY A 176 19.94 10.24 -10.87
N VAL A 177 18.66 10.50 -10.75
CA VAL A 177 17.89 10.54 -9.50
C VAL A 177 17.33 9.16 -9.20
N HIS A 178 17.48 8.67 -7.97
CA HIS A 178 16.87 7.41 -7.55
C HIS A 178 15.36 7.54 -7.44
N VAL A 179 14.63 6.47 -7.79
CA VAL A 179 13.19 6.37 -7.61
C VAL A 179 12.88 5.23 -6.64
N HIS A 180 12.18 5.55 -5.55
CA HIS A 180 11.57 4.59 -4.65
C HIS A 180 10.05 4.60 -4.83
N VAL A 181 9.48 3.42 -5.06
CA VAL A 181 8.03 3.24 -5.24
C VAL A 181 7.45 2.48 -4.05
N ASP A 182 6.52 3.07 -3.32
CA ASP A 182 5.68 2.30 -2.41
C ASP A 182 4.73 1.43 -3.23
N GLY A 183 5.06 0.15 -3.33
CA GLY A 183 4.34 -0.85 -4.10
C GLY A 183 3.33 -1.66 -3.29
N ALA A 184 3.03 -1.28 -2.03
CA ALA A 184 2.19 -2.08 -1.15
C ALA A 184 0.82 -2.44 -1.75
N GLN A 185 0.22 -1.56 -2.54
CA GLN A 185 -1.08 -1.79 -3.20
C GLN A 185 -0.98 -2.27 -4.65
N MET A 186 0.23 -2.42 -5.19
CA MET A 186 0.44 -2.72 -6.61
C MET A 186 0.11 -4.17 -7.01
N PRO A 187 0.41 -5.22 -6.22
CA PRO A 187 0.29 -6.61 -6.67
C PRO A 187 -1.10 -7.00 -7.18
N LEU A 188 -2.16 -6.43 -6.61
CA LEU A 188 -3.55 -6.68 -7.03
C LEU A 188 -4.05 -5.68 -8.10
N ALA A 189 -3.27 -4.65 -8.41
CA ALA A 189 -3.68 -3.58 -9.33
C ALA A 189 -3.02 -3.67 -10.71
N ILE A 190 -1.70 -3.88 -10.74
CA ILE A 190 -0.89 -3.83 -11.96
C ILE A 190 0.12 -4.97 -12.01
N ASP A 191 0.82 -5.08 -13.13
CA ASP A 191 1.99 -5.94 -13.25
C ASP A 191 3.19 -5.25 -12.57
N VAL A 192 3.62 -5.81 -11.43
CA VAL A 192 4.69 -5.25 -10.60
C VAL A 192 6.05 -5.35 -11.30
N ALA A 193 6.25 -6.36 -12.15
CA ALA A 193 7.52 -6.57 -12.85
C ALA A 193 7.89 -5.43 -13.81
N VAL A 194 6.91 -4.70 -14.32
CA VAL A 194 7.15 -3.52 -15.17
C VAL A 194 7.85 -2.43 -14.38
N ILE A 195 7.52 -2.29 -13.09
CA ILE A 195 8.04 -1.22 -12.22
C ILE A 195 9.48 -1.49 -11.78
N ALA A 196 9.79 -2.71 -11.35
CA ALA A 196 11.16 -3.06 -10.92
C ALA A 196 12.21 -2.93 -12.03
N ARG A 197 11.82 -3.07 -13.29
CA ARG A 197 12.73 -2.83 -14.42
C ARG A 197 13.19 -1.38 -14.52
N GLN A 198 12.45 -0.44 -13.96
CA GLN A 198 12.63 1.00 -14.14
C GLN A 198 13.02 1.71 -12.84
N ALA A 199 12.31 1.44 -11.75
CA ALA A 199 12.62 2.02 -10.44
C ALA A 199 13.83 1.31 -9.79
N GLU A 200 14.57 2.03 -8.98
CA GLU A 200 15.72 1.49 -8.23
C GLU A 200 15.30 0.74 -6.98
N MET A 201 14.17 1.12 -6.38
CA MET A 201 13.67 0.55 -5.13
C MET A 201 12.15 0.46 -5.15
N MET A 202 11.60 -0.61 -4.56
CA MET A 202 10.16 -0.79 -4.41
C MET A 202 9.84 -1.58 -3.14
N SER A 203 8.89 -1.10 -2.35
CA SER A 203 8.40 -1.81 -1.16
C SER A 203 7.18 -2.68 -1.48
N LEU A 204 7.09 -3.86 -0.86
CA LEU A 204 5.91 -4.74 -0.91
C LEU A 204 5.51 -5.17 0.49
N SER A 205 4.24 -5.57 0.67
CA SER A 205 3.69 -6.01 1.95
C SER A 205 2.83 -7.27 1.81
N GLY A 206 3.13 -8.29 2.63
CA GLY A 206 2.42 -9.58 2.56
C GLY A 206 0.91 -9.43 2.76
N HIS A 207 0.47 -8.69 3.77
CA HIS A 207 -0.95 -8.56 4.12
C HIS A 207 -1.79 -7.71 3.14
N LYS A 208 -1.21 -7.22 2.07
CA LYS A 208 -1.93 -6.52 0.98
C LYS A 208 -2.19 -7.43 -0.22
N MET A 209 -1.63 -8.64 -0.21
CA MET A 209 -1.78 -9.64 -1.28
C MET A 209 -2.15 -11.02 -0.73
N TYR A 210 -2.99 -11.07 0.31
CA TYR A 210 -3.47 -12.28 0.99
C TYR A 210 -2.39 -13.11 1.69
N GLY A 211 -1.24 -12.49 1.97
CA GLY A 211 -0.16 -13.02 2.78
C GLY A 211 -0.29 -12.62 4.26
N PRO A 212 0.65 -13.09 5.11
CA PRO A 212 0.65 -12.80 6.53
C PRO A 212 0.98 -11.34 6.83
N LYS A 213 0.45 -10.83 7.95
CA LYS A 213 0.90 -9.59 8.59
C LYS A 213 2.29 -9.78 9.20
N GLY A 214 3.06 -8.71 9.36
CA GLY A 214 4.39 -8.75 9.99
C GLY A 214 5.53 -9.12 9.03
N ILE A 215 5.28 -9.17 7.73
CA ILE A 215 6.28 -9.40 6.70
C ILE A 215 6.05 -8.49 5.49
N GLY A 216 7.13 -8.03 4.91
CA GLY A 216 7.22 -7.33 3.65
C GLY A 216 8.60 -7.51 3.05
N CYS A 217 8.87 -6.82 1.97
CA CYS A 217 10.21 -6.72 1.43
C CYS A 217 10.47 -5.37 0.79
N LEU A 218 11.76 -5.06 0.67
CA LEU A 218 12.27 -4.01 -0.18
C LEU A 218 12.99 -4.67 -1.36
N TYR A 219 12.52 -4.43 -2.58
CA TYR A 219 13.31 -4.61 -3.78
C TYR A 219 14.30 -3.46 -3.87
N VAL A 220 15.58 -3.78 -4.10
CA VAL A 220 16.65 -2.79 -4.34
C VAL A 220 17.56 -3.30 -5.42
N LYS A 221 17.73 -2.56 -6.51
CA LYS A 221 18.72 -2.88 -7.54
C LYS A 221 20.08 -3.12 -6.92
N ARG A 222 20.78 -4.17 -7.36
CA ARG A 222 22.07 -4.63 -6.80
C ARG A 222 23.08 -3.50 -6.69
N GLU A 223 23.19 -2.63 -7.69
CA GLU A 223 24.11 -1.50 -7.69
C GLU A 223 23.75 -0.42 -6.67
N VAL A 224 22.48 -0.32 -6.23
CA VAL A 224 22.02 0.66 -5.25
C VAL A 224 22.14 0.15 -3.81
N GLN A 225 22.21 -1.17 -3.60
CA GLN A 225 22.33 -1.75 -2.25
C GLN A 225 23.50 -1.17 -1.46
N ARG A 226 24.65 -0.94 -2.11
CA ARG A 226 25.83 -0.32 -1.48
C ARG A 226 25.65 1.13 -1.04
N ASP A 227 24.67 1.82 -1.59
CA ASP A 227 24.36 3.21 -1.25
C ASP A 227 23.48 3.29 0.01
N LEU A 228 22.83 2.18 0.38
CA LEU A 228 22.00 2.11 1.55
C LEU A 228 22.80 1.84 2.83
N THR A 229 22.38 2.49 3.89
CA THR A 229 22.84 2.22 5.26
C THR A 229 21.72 1.56 6.02
N PRO A 230 21.95 0.44 6.74
CA PRO A 230 20.90 -0.22 7.51
C PRO A 230 20.28 0.71 8.55
N ILE A 231 18.98 0.53 8.80
CA ILE A 231 18.25 1.21 9.88
C ILE A 231 18.09 0.30 11.11
N ILE A 232 18.28 -1.01 10.94
CA ILE A 232 18.29 -2.02 12.00
C ILE A 232 19.65 -2.70 12.00
N PHE A 233 20.36 -2.58 13.12
CA PHE A 233 21.73 -3.10 13.29
C PHE A 233 21.71 -4.43 14.05
N GLY A 234 22.67 -5.33 13.76
CA GLY A 234 22.80 -6.61 14.45
C GLY A 234 23.70 -7.61 13.70
N GLY A 235 23.25 -8.84 13.53
CA GLY A 235 24.03 -9.96 13.03
C GLY A 235 24.29 -9.99 11.52
N GLY A 236 24.01 -8.94 10.77
CA GLY A 236 24.37 -8.81 9.35
C GLY A 236 23.49 -9.60 8.38
N GLN A 237 22.31 -10.04 8.80
CA GLN A 237 21.36 -10.71 7.90
C GLN A 237 20.95 -9.77 6.74
N GLU A 238 20.37 -10.34 5.70
CA GLU A 238 19.93 -9.61 4.50
C GLU A 238 21.07 -8.73 3.92
N ASN A 239 22.21 -9.32 3.71
CA ASN A 239 23.41 -8.65 3.18
C ASN A 239 23.86 -7.45 4.04
N GLY A 240 23.57 -7.45 5.34
CA GLY A 240 23.87 -6.35 6.26
C GLY A 240 22.88 -5.19 6.19
N LEU A 241 21.87 -5.23 5.32
CA LEU A 241 20.88 -4.16 5.17
C LEU A 241 19.75 -4.24 6.19
N ARG A 242 19.44 -5.48 6.66
CA ARG A 242 18.39 -5.68 7.67
C ARG A 242 18.76 -6.82 8.60
N SER A 243 19.27 -6.49 9.75
CA SER A 243 19.67 -7.49 10.76
C SER A 243 18.46 -8.06 11.52
N GLY A 244 18.64 -9.27 12.05
CA GLY A 244 17.66 -10.02 12.84
C GLY A 244 17.28 -11.33 12.17
N THR A 245 17.09 -12.38 12.98
CA THR A 245 16.70 -13.70 12.49
C THR A 245 15.43 -13.62 11.66
N LEU A 246 15.45 -14.18 10.45
CA LEU A 246 14.30 -14.19 9.58
C LEU A 246 13.20 -15.09 10.13
N ALA A 247 11.97 -14.59 10.10
CA ALA A 247 10.77 -15.34 10.48
C ALA A 247 10.38 -16.29 9.35
N VAL A 248 11.01 -17.48 9.29
CA VAL A 248 10.84 -18.44 8.19
C VAL A 248 9.37 -18.66 7.80
N PRO A 249 8.43 -18.90 8.75
CA PRO A 249 7.01 -19.09 8.40
C PRO A 249 6.42 -17.89 7.66
N LEU A 250 6.81 -16.66 8.04
CA LEU A 250 6.31 -15.43 7.40
C LEU A 250 6.93 -15.23 6.01
N CYS A 251 8.24 -15.53 5.85
CA CYS A 251 8.90 -15.50 4.54
C CYS A 251 8.20 -16.47 3.57
N VAL A 252 7.95 -17.71 4.02
CA VAL A 252 7.23 -18.73 3.23
C VAL A 252 5.82 -18.24 2.87
N GLY A 253 5.10 -17.69 3.85
CA GLY A 253 3.78 -17.11 3.61
C GLY A 253 3.79 -15.97 2.61
N MET A 254 4.78 -15.08 2.64
CA MET A 254 4.92 -14.00 1.67
C MET A 254 5.25 -14.54 0.26
N GLY A 255 6.15 -15.54 0.16
CA GLY A 255 6.46 -16.19 -1.12
C GLY A 255 5.24 -16.88 -1.74
N ALA A 256 4.46 -17.62 -0.93
CA ALA A 256 3.23 -18.27 -1.38
C ALA A 256 2.18 -17.23 -1.82
N ALA A 257 2.05 -16.12 -1.10
CA ALA A 257 1.16 -15.03 -1.47
C ALA A 257 1.58 -14.36 -2.78
N ALA A 258 2.89 -14.15 -3.00
CA ALA A 258 3.44 -13.59 -4.23
C ALA A 258 3.13 -14.48 -5.45
N GLU A 259 3.21 -15.79 -5.32
CA GLU A 259 2.88 -16.76 -6.38
C GLU A 259 1.38 -16.73 -6.77
N LEU A 260 0.51 -16.43 -5.80
CA LEU A 260 -0.94 -16.32 -6.02
C LEU A 260 -1.38 -14.94 -6.51
N ALA A 261 -0.61 -13.89 -6.21
CA ALA A 261 -0.97 -12.52 -6.53
C ALA A 261 -0.73 -12.15 -7.99
N GLY A 262 -1.32 -11.04 -8.41
CA GLY A 262 -0.98 -10.38 -9.68
C GLY A 262 -1.53 -11.04 -10.94
N LYS A 263 -2.36 -12.06 -10.82
CA LYS A 263 -2.93 -12.74 -12.00
C LYS A 263 -3.94 -11.82 -12.71
N PRO A 264 -3.86 -11.68 -14.04
CA PRO A 264 -4.80 -10.82 -14.80
C PRO A 264 -6.28 -11.16 -14.54
N ALA A 265 -6.61 -12.46 -14.40
CA ALA A 265 -7.97 -12.90 -14.10
C ALA A 265 -8.49 -12.38 -12.75
N GLU A 266 -7.64 -12.30 -11.72
CA GLU A 266 -8.00 -11.74 -10.43
C GLU A 266 -8.31 -10.23 -10.54
N ARG A 267 -7.46 -9.48 -11.22
CA ARG A 267 -7.68 -8.04 -11.46
C ARG A 267 -8.98 -7.80 -12.21
N TYR A 268 -9.29 -8.63 -13.21
CA TYR A 268 -10.55 -8.55 -13.94
C TYR A 268 -11.76 -8.85 -13.04
N ALA A 269 -11.69 -9.91 -12.23
CA ALA A 269 -12.75 -10.28 -11.29
C ALA A 269 -13.00 -9.17 -10.25
N LEU A 270 -11.93 -8.62 -9.65
CA LEU A 270 -12.03 -7.50 -8.71
C LEU A 270 -12.72 -6.28 -9.35
N ARG A 271 -12.36 -5.94 -10.58
CA ARG A 271 -12.98 -4.82 -11.31
C ARG A 271 -14.47 -5.03 -11.53
N ALA A 272 -14.88 -6.24 -11.91
CA ALA A 272 -16.28 -6.58 -12.08
C ALA A 272 -17.06 -6.47 -10.75
N THR A 273 -16.50 -7.01 -9.66
CA THR A 273 -17.09 -6.94 -8.32
C THR A 273 -17.20 -5.49 -7.82
N THR A 274 -16.18 -4.66 -8.06
CA THR A 274 -16.18 -3.23 -7.72
C THR A 274 -17.26 -2.48 -8.51
N GLY A 275 -17.40 -2.78 -9.81
CA GLY A 275 -18.47 -2.19 -10.64
C GLY A 275 -19.86 -2.51 -10.10
N LYS A 276 -20.12 -3.77 -9.74
CA LYS A 276 -21.39 -4.17 -9.13
C LYS A 276 -21.69 -3.42 -7.82
N LEU A 277 -20.67 -3.26 -6.95
CA LEU A 277 -20.83 -2.51 -5.71
C LEU A 277 -21.14 -1.04 -5.99
N TRP A 278 -20.43 -0.41 -6.94
CA TRP A 278 -20.69 0.96 -7.34
C TRP A 278 -22.11 1.14 -7.87
N ASP A 279 -22.55 0.29 -8.77
CA ASP A 279 -23.90 0.35 -9.36
C ASP A 279 -24.98 0.15 -8.29
N ALA A 280 -24.78 -0.79 -7.36
CA ALA A 280 -25.70 -1.04 -6.26
C ALA A 280 -25.80 0.17 -5.31
N LEU A 281 -24.68 0.82 -4.95
CA LEU A 281 -24.69 2.02 -4.12
C LEU A 281 -25.31 3.23 -4.84
N ARG A 282 -25.03 3.41 -6.14
CA ARG A 282 -25.66 4.45 -6.96
C ARG A 282 -27.16 4.29 -7.13
N ALA A 283 -27.64 3.06 -7.10
CA ALA A 283 -29.10 2.80 -7.09
C ALA A 283 -29.78 3.20 -5.76
N VAL A 284 -28.99 3.25 -4.66
CA VAL A 284 -29.47 3.77 -3.36
C VAL A 284 -29.55 5.29 -3.33
N ASP A 285 -28.51 5.98 -3.83
CA ASP A 285 -28.46 7.45 -3.92
C ASP A 285 -27.64 7.85 -5.16
N ASP A 286 -28.29 8.48 -6.13
CA ASP A 286 -27.68 8.91 -7.39
C ASP A 286 -26.75 10.14 -7.25
N ARG A 287 -26.80 10.84 -6.10
CA ARG A 287 -25.94 11.98 -5.75
C ARG A 287 -24.52 11.56 -5.33
N LEU A 288 -24.28 10.25 -5.12
CA LEU A 288 -22.96 9.76 -4.71
C LEU A 288 -21.87 10.14 -5.72
N VAL A 289 -20.74 10.61 -5.19
CA VAL A 289 -19.60 11.09 -5.98
C VAL A 289 -18.44 10.11 -5.86
N LEU A 290 -17.87 9.70 -7.00
CA LEU A 290 -16.66 8.89 -7.02
C LEU A 290 -15.44 9.81 -6.96
N ASN A 291 -14.65 9.74 -5.87
CA ASN A 291 -13.43 10.52 -5.70
C ASN A 291 -12.23 9.85 -6.39
N GLY A 292 -11.35 10.66 -6.99
CA GLY A 292 -10.17 10.18 -7.72
C GLY A 292 -10.50 9.67 -9.13
N PRO A 293 -9.71 8.73 -9.70
CA PRO A 293 -9.84 8.29 -11.10
C PRO A 293 -11.14 7.54 -11.37
N SER A 294 -11.49 7.42 -12.65
CA SER A 294 -12.60 6.59 -13.12
C SER A 294 -12.39 5.10 -12.78
N LEU A 295 -13.45 4.28 -12.84
CA LEU A 295 -13.34 2.84 -12.50
C LEU A 295 -12.29 2.08 -13.33
N PRO A 296 -12.14 2.31 -14.65
CA PRO A 296 -11.09 1.66 -15.43
C PRO A 296 -9.67 2.03 -15.03
N ASP A 297 -9.46 3.24 -14.51
CA ASP A 297 -8.16 3.88 -14.31
C ASP A 297 -7.64 3.77 -12.88
N ARG A 298 -8.36 3.04 -11.99
CA ARG A 298 -7.99 2.88 -10.57
C ARG A 298 -7.67 1.44 -10.21
N HIS A 299 -7.14 1.27 -9.01
CA HIS A 299 -7.02 -0.05 -8.39
C HIS A 299 -8.35 -0.82 -8.51
N PRO A 300 -8.36 -2.06 -9.06
CA PRO A 300 -9.58 -2.76 -9.44
C PRO A 300 -10.55 -3.06 -8.28
N GLY A 301 -10.06 -3.10 -7.04
CA GLY A 301 -10.87 -3.33 -5.84
C GLY A 301 -11.17 -2.07 -5.02
N ASN A 302 -10.98 -0.85 -5.56
CA ASN A 302 -11.14 0.40 -4.81
C ASN A 302 -12.37 1.18 -5.22
N LEU A 303 -13.09 1.70 -4.21
CA LEU A 303 -14.07 2.76 -4.33
C LEU A 303 -13.85 3.78 -3.20
N ASN A 304 -13.58 5.03 -3.52
CA ASN A 304 -13.67 6.14 -2.56
C ASN A 304 -14.88 6.98 -2.96
N ILE A 305 -15.87 7.08 -2.08
CA ILE A 305 -17.19 7.60 -2.37
C ILE A 305 -17.52 8.74 -1.42
N GLY A 306 -17.86 9.92 -1.98
CA GLY A 306 -18.45 11.03 -1.26
C GLY A 306 -19.96 10.86 -1.10
N PHE A 307 -20.47 11.11 0.11
CA PHE A 307 -21.88 11.07 0.50
C PHE A 307 -22.35 12.49 0.82
N PRO A 308 -22.81 13.28 -0.16
CA PRO A 308 -23.13 14.70 0.05
C PRO A 308 -24.12 14.92 1.19
N GLY A 309 -23.74 15.79 2.15
CA GLY A 309 -24.58 16.14 3.29
C GLY A 309 -24.63 15.09 4.40
N VAL A 310 -23.70 14.10 4.41
CA VAL A 310 -23.61 13.07 5.45
C VAL A 310 -22.19 12.99 5.97
N GLU A 311 -21.99 13.09 7.30
CA GLU A 311 -20.69 12.82 7.93
C GLU A 311 -20.34 11.33 7.81
N ALA A 312 -19.17 11.03 7.27
CA ALA A 312 -18.73 9.64 7.07
C ALA A 312 -18.61 8.84 8.38
N GLU A 313 -18.26 9.52 9.48
CA GLU A 313 -18.17 8.90 10.82
C GLU A 313 -19.54 8.42 11.29
N ASP A 314 -20.59 9.24 11.13
CA ASP A 314 -21.95 8.89 11.52
C ASP A 314 -22.49 7.75 10.67
N LEU A 315 -22.21 7.79 9.36
CA LEU A 315 -22.60 6.69 8.46
C LEU A 315 -21.91 5.39 8.86
N LEU A 316 -20.58 5.38 9.06
CA LEU A 316 -19.85 4.19 9.47
C LEU A 316 -20.29 3.67 10.85
N ALA A 317 -20.57 4.55 11.81
CA ALA A 317 -21.10 4.18 13.11
C ALA A 317 -22.48 3.49 12.97
N SER A 318 -23.34 3.99 12.08
CA SER A 318 -24.67 3.43 11.79
C SER A 318 -24.62 2.06 11.09
N LEU A 319 -23.50 1.72 10.45
CA LEU A 319 -23.27 0.44 9.77
C LEU A 319 -22.73 -0.64 10.72
N GLN A 320 -22.26 -0.26 11.92
CA GLN A 320 -21.74 -1.23 12.88
C GLN A 320 -22.89 -2.03 13.54
N PRO A 321 -22.69 -3.34 13.86
CA PRO A 321 -21.48 -4.16 13.61
C PRO A 321 -21.52 -4.93 12.28
N HIS A 322 -22.33 -4.53 11.30
CA HIS A 322 -22.70 -5.34 10.14
C HIS A 322 -21.79 -5.15 8.92
N LEU A 323 -21.12 -4.01 8.81
CA LEU A 323 -20.27 -3.70 7.65
C LEU A 323 -18.99 -2.97 8.08
N ALA A 324 -17.85 -3.43 7.56
CA ALA A 324 -16.54 -2.81 7.75
C ALA A 324 -16.12 -2.06 6.47
N ALA A 325 -15.92 -0.75 6.57
CA ALA A 325 -15.34 0.14 5.57
C ALA A 325 -14.48 1.21 6.29
N SER A 326 -13.84 2.12 5.58
CA SER A 326 -12.86 3.06 6.17
C SER A 326 -13.05 4.49 5.69
N ILE A 327 -12.79 5.49 6.55
CA ILE A 327 -12.71 6.92 6.20
C ILE A 327 -11.34 7.34 5.65
N GLY A 328 -10.45 6.37 5.33
CA GLY A 328 -9.14 6.66 4.74
C GLY A 328 -8.06 7.11 5.74
N SER A 329 -8.36 8.00 6.66
CA SER A 329 -7.43 8.44 7.70
C SER A 329 -7.63 7.66 9.00
N ALA A 330 -6.78 6.68 9.29
CA ALA A 330 -6.72 6.09 10.63
C ALA A 330 -6.21 7.14 11.62
N CYS A 331 -7.08 7.58 12.54
CA CYS A 331 -6.74 8.55 13.58
C CYS A 331 -5.69 7.97 14.54
N THR A 332 -4.50 8.57 14.57
CA THR A 332 -3.46 8.30 15.59
C THR A 332 -3.51 9.28 16.76
N SER A 333 -4.31 10.35 16.68
CA SER A 333 -4.28 11.48 17.63
C SER A 333 -5.60 11.75 18.38
N GLY A 334 -6.64 10.93 18.21
CA GLY A 334 -7.89 11.08 18.97
C GLY A 334 -8.84 12.19 18.49
N MET A 335 -8.42 13.06 17.58
CA MET A 335 -9.32 13.98 16.84
C MET A 335 -9.26 13.63 15.35
N PRO A 336 -10.44 13.44 14.71
CA PRO A 336 -10.48 13.08 13.31
C PRO A 336 -10.07 14.27 12.43
N GLU A 337 -8.87 14.18 11.85
CA GLU A 337 -8.48 15.14 10.81
C GLU A 337 -8.98 14.64 9.43
N PRO A 338 -9.47 15.54 8.57
CA PRO A 338 -9.84 15.18 7.21
C PRO A 338 -8.67 14.52 6.46
N SER A 339 -8.96 13.56 5.60
CA SER A 339 -7.94 12.86 4.83
C SER A 339 -7.00 13.82 4.09
N HIS A 340 -5.69 13.70 4.36
CA HIS A 340 -4.67 14.47 3.65
C HIS A 340 -4.63 14.12 2.14
N VAL A 341 -5.03 12.89 1.76
CA VAL A 341 -5.13 12.45 0.37
C VAL A 341 -6.25 13.20 -0.33
N LEU A 342 -7.46 13.19 0.23
CA LEU A 342 -8.62 13.88 -0.36
C LEU A 342 -8.41 15.40 -0.41
N ARG A 343 -7.83 15.97 0.64
CA ARG A 343 -7.42 17.39 0.63
C ARG A 343 -6.33 17.64 -0.42
N GLY A 344 -5.40 16.70 -0.58
CA GLY A 344 -4.29 16.77 -1.55
C GLY A 344 -4.74 16.77 -3.01
N ILE A 345 -5.88 16.17 -3.32
CA ILE A 345 -6.49 16.19 -4.66
C ILE A 345 -7.50 17.35 -4.86
N GLY A 346 -7.62 18.24 -3.86
CA GLY A 346 -8.40 19.48 -3.96
C GLY A 346 -9.84 19.39 -3.50
N LEU A 347 -10.25 18.35 -2.75
CA LEU A 347 -11.55 18.32 -2.10
C LEU A 347 -11.60 19.34 -0.95
N SER A 348 -12.77 19.93 -0.72
CA SER A 348 -13.04 20.72 0.47
C SER A 348 -13.00 19.86 1.74
N GLU A 349 -12.94 20.48 2.90
CA GLU A 349 -12.96 19.77 4.18
C GLU A 349 -14.28 19.00 4.35
N GLU A 350 -15.41 19.60 3.97
CA GLU A 350 -16.72 18.98 4.00
C GLU A 350 -16.78 17.74 3.08
N GLU A 351 -16.34 17.85 1.82
CA GLU A 351 -16.27 16.73 0.89
C GLU A 351 -15.36 15.59 1.41
N ALA A 352 -14.24 15.95 2.04
CA ALA A 352 -13.34 14.95 2.62
C ALA A 352 -13.95 14.25 3.83
N ARG A 353 -14.67 14.97 4.71
CA ARG A 353 -15.38 14.41 5.88
C ARG A 353 -16.58 13.55 5.49
N SER A 354 -17.17 13.78 4.33
CA SER A 354 -18.31 12.99 3.82
C SER A 354 -17.87 11.80 2.96
N SER A 355 -16.59 11.43 2.95
CA SER A 355 -16.06 10.40 2.06
C SER A 355 -15.71 9.11 2.78
N ILE A 356 -16.14 7.97 2.21
CA ILE A 356 -15.84 6.62 2.71
C ILE A 356 -15.13 5.82 1.61
N ARG A 357 -14.08 5.10 2.00
CA ARG A 357 -13.45 4.10 1.14
C ARG A 357 -14.08 2.74 1.40
N PHE A 358 -14.60 2.13 0.34
CA PHE A 358 -14.92 0.71 0.26
C PHE A 358 -13.87 0.00 -0.57
N SER A 359 -13.48 -1.18 -0.15
CA SER A 359 -12.58 -2.01 -0.96
C SER A 359 -12.98 -3.47 -0.94
N VAL A 360 -13.21 -4.02 -2.12
CA VAL A 360 -13.56 -5.43 -2.31
C VAL A 360 -12.31 -6.28 -2.49
N GLY A 361 -12.45 -7.57 -2.23
CA GLY A 361 -11.39 -8.53 -2.38
C GLY A 361 -11.84 -9.83 -3.02
N ARG A 362 -10.89 -10.77 -3.11
CA ARG A 362 -11.05 -12.11 -3.70
C ARG A 362 -12.25 -12.89 -3.13
N PHE A 363 -12.60 -12.66 -1.88
CA PHE A 363 -13.64 -13.41 -1.18
C PHE A 363 -14.96 -12.64 -1.06
N THR A 364 -15.07 -11.44 -1.61
CA THR A 364 -16.31 -10.65 -1.62
C THR A 364 -17.32 -11.31 -2.55
N THR A 365 -18.52 -11.60 -2.05
CA THR A 365 -19.61 -12.26 -2.80
C THR A 365 -20.65 -11.26 -3.32
N ASP A 366 -21.44 -11.69 -4.30
CA ASP A 366 -22.54 -10.87 -4.83
C ASP A 366 -23.63 -10.62 -3.76
N GLU A 367 -23.88 -11.58 -2.86
CA GLU A 367 -24.79 -11.44 -1.74
C GLU A 367 -24.34 -10.38 -0.75
N GLU A 368 -23.04 -10.34 -0.44
CA GLU A 368 -22.45 -9.30 0.41
C GLU A 368 -22.59 -7.92 -0.21
N ILE A 369 -22.44 -7.79 -1.54
CA ILE A 369 -22.61 -6.52 -2.27
C ILE A 369 -24.05 -6.03 -2.15
N CYS A 370 -25.04 -6.87 -2.44
CA CYS A 370 -26.44 -6.52 -2.31
C CYS A 370 -26.79 -6.10 -0.88
N ARG A 371 -26.34 -6.89 0.09
CA ARG A 371 -26.59 -6.61 1.51
C ARG A 371 -25.90 -5.34 1.99
N ALA A 372 -24.68 -5.05 1.53
CA ALA A 372 -23.98 -3.81 1.84
C ALA A 372 -24.75 -2.59 1.33
N ALA A 373 -25.27 -2.63 0.10
CA ALA A 373 -26.07 -1.53 -0.46
C ALA A 373 -27.39 -1.32 0.33
N GLU A 374 -28.07 -2.39 0.74
CA GLU A 374 -29.25 -2.30 1.61
C GLU A 374 -28.92 -1.64 2.96
N LEU A 375 -27.82 -2.03 3.61
CA LEU A 375 -27.38 -1.47 4.89
C LEU A 375 -27.06 0.01 4.77
N VAL A 376 -26.31 0.39 3.72
CA VAL A 376 -25.98 1.80 3.45
C VAL A 376 -27.26 2.60 3.20
N GLY A 377 -28.21 2.09 2.39
CA GLY A 377 -29.48 2.78 2.13
C GLY A 377 -30.29 3.00 3.39
N ALA A 378 -30.41 1.97 4.24
CA ALA A 378 -31.14 2.08 5.50
C ALA A 378 -30.46 3.07 6.48
N ALA A 379 -29.12 3.13 6.50
CA ALA A 379 -28.38 4.08 7.32
C ALA A 379 -28.56 5.52 6.83
N LEU A 380 -28.48 5.77 5.52
CA LEU A 380 -28.70 7.08 4.93
C LEU A 380 -30.10 7.63 5.22
N MET A 381 -31.13 6.80 5.06
CA MET A 381 -32.52 7.20 5.39
C MET A 381 -32.68 7.60 6.86
N ARG A 382 -32.03 6.87 7.79
CA ARG A 382 -32.08 7.19 9.23
C ARG A 382 -31.40 8.53 9.53
N LEU A 383 -30.21 8.77 8.98
CA LEU A 383 -29.44 9.99 9.22
C LEU A 383 -30.15 11.22 8.64
N GLN A 384 -30.68 11.13 7.44
CA GLN A 384 -31.46 12.21 6.81
C GLN A 384 -32.72 12.55 7.60
N SER A 385 -33.42 11.53 8.14
CA SER A 385 -34.61 11.72 8.98
C SER A 385 -34.29 12.37 10.33
N ALA A 386 -33.13 12.11 10.90
CA ALA A 386 -32.66 12.72 12.15
C ALA A 386 -32.28 14.20 11.92
N GLY A 387 -31.52 14.53 10.88
CA GLY A 387 -31.12 15.90 10.57
C GLY A 387 -32.30 16.84 10.25
N MET A 388 -33.38 16.32 9.63
CA MET A 388 -34.61 17.11 9.43
C MET A 388 -35.36 17.44 10.73
N ARG A 389 -35.17 16.69 11.81
CA ARG A 389 -35.80 16.96 13.12
C ARG A 389 -35.06 17.97 13.95
N GLU A 390 -33.75 18.13 13.74
CA GLU A 390 -32.92 19.11 14.46
C GLU A 390 -33.02 20.52 13.82
N THR A 391 -33.46 20.61 12.58
CA THR A 391 -33.64 21.88 11.86
C THR A 391 -35.10 22.42 11.86
N ALA A 392 -36.06 21.67 12.43
CA ALA A 392 -37.47 22.02 12.58
C ALA A 392 -37.80 22.41 14.03
#